data_a19b2f44571adf72bf17deeeb12381cb
#
_entry.id   a19b2f44571adf72bf17deeeb12381cb
#
_cell.length_a   1.000
_cell.length_b   1.000
_cell.length_c   1.000
_cell.angle_alpha   90.00
_cell.angle_beta   90.00
_cell.angle_gamma   90.00
#
_symmetry.space_group_name_H-M   'P 1'
#
loop_
_entity.id
_entity.type
_entity.pdbx_description
1 polymer ?
#
loop_
_entity_poly.entity_id
_entity_poly.type
_entity_poly.pdbx_seq_one_letter_code
_entity_poly.pdbx_strand_id
1 'polypeptide(L)'
;MSTATSKPGPLAGIKVLELGTLIAGPFCSRMLAEFGAEVIKIEAPGDGDPLRHWRVLKDGTSLWWSVQARNKKSITLNMKDERAQEIARQLALDADVIIENYRPGVLEKWKLGYEDLKQLNPATIMVRLSGYGQTGPLRDLPGFGAIGESMGGIRYVSGHPDRPPVRIGISIGDSIAALHGVIGAMMALRHRDVSGGRWNGKSGADCVAGQGQMVDVALYEAVFNMMESMVPEFDFAGVVRERTGGALPGIVPSNTYTTGEGMNIVIAGNGDAIFKRLMSAIGRDDMANDPGLARNDGRVPRTEEIDAAIQQWCSTQTIDSALATLQAADVPVG
;
A
#
# COMPACT_ATOMS: atom_id res chain seq x y z
N MET A 1 27.08 22.40 17.56
CA MET A 1 26.06 21.72 16.77
C MET A 1 24.79 22.54 16.84
N SER A 2 24.41 23.18 15.74
CA SER A 2 23.19 24.00 15.66
C SER A 2 21.97 23.06 15.77
N THR A 3 21.16 23.23 16.80
CA THR A 3 19.82 22.64 16.90
C THR A 3 18.92 23.35 15.90
N ALA A 4 18.96 22.92 14.64
CA ALA A 4 17.96 23.33 13.69
C ALA A 4 16.62 22.83 14.24
N THR A 5 15.80 23.72 14.78
CA THR A 5 14.41 23.44 15.11
C THR A 5 13.71 23.09 13.80
N SER A 6 13.53 21.78 13.54
CA SER A 6 12.75 21.31 12.41
C SER A 6 11.36 21.94 12.51
N LYS A 7 10.86 22.50 11.41
CA LYS A 7 9.46 22.96 11.34
C LYS A 7 8.54 21.78 11.71
N PRO A 8 7.49 22.02 12.49
CA PRO A 8 6.53 20.97 12.82
C PRO A 8 5.94 20.37 11.54
N GLY A 9 5.82 19.04 11.49
CA GLY A 9 5.21 18.34 10.35
C GLY A 9 3.72 18.69 10.21
N PRO A 10 3.10 18.36 9.05
CA PRO A 10 1.70 18.68 8.78
C PRO A 10 0.70 18.04 9.75
N LEU A 11 1.09 16.95 10.43
CA LEU A 11 0.28 16.28 11.45
C LEU A 11 0.72 16.59 12.88
N ALA A 12 1.51 17.64 13.09
CA ALA A 12 1.90 18.06 14.43
C ALA A 12 0.66 18.36 15.30
N GLY A 13 0.63 17.79 16.51
CA GLY A 13 -0.50 17.89 17.43
C GLY A 13 -1.57 16.80 17.25
N ILE A 14 -1.51 15.98 16.23
CA ILE A 14 -2.35 14.78 16.08
C ILE A 14 -1.77 13.65 16.93
N LYS A 15 -2.62 13.04 17.76
CA LYS A 15 -2.29 11.89 18.61
C LYS A 15 -2.87 10.62 18.01
N VAL A 16 -2.06 9.59 17.93
CA VAL A 16 -2.44 8.28 17.39
C VAL A 16 -2.15 7.19 18.41
N LEU A 17 -3.16 6.36 18.69
CA LEU A 17 -2.99 5.13 19.44
C LEU A 17 -2.95 3.94 18.49
N GLU A 18 -1.83 3.22 18.49
CA GLU A 18 -1.66 2.00 17.71
C GLU A 18 -1.82 0.77 18.60
N LEU A 19 -2.82 -0.05 18.30
CA LEU A 19 -3.06 -1.37 18.88
C LEU A 19 -2.66 -2.49 17.90
N GLY A 20 -2.20 -2.13 16.71
CA GLY A 20 -1.86 -3.04 15.63
C GLY A 20 -0.56 -3.83 15.86
N THR A 21 -0.44 -4.95 15.15
CA THR A 21 0.75 -5.80 15.13
C THR A 21 1.21 -6.11 13.71
N LEU A 22 2.47 -6.53 13.55
CA LEU A 22 3.08 -6.95 12.29
C LEU A 22 3.19 -5.81 11.27
N ILE A 23 2.30 -5.73 10.25
CA ILE A 23 2.57 -4.89 9.08
C ILE A 23 1.48 -3.83 8.86
N ALA A 24 0.23 -4.20 8.61
CA ALA A 24 -0.79 -3.28 8.14
C ALA A 24 -1.05 -2.11 9.11
N GLY A 25 -1.37 -2.39 10.38
CA GLY A 25 -1.54 -1.37 11.42
C GLY A 25 -0.27 -0.56 11.65
N PRO A 26 0.89 -1.21 11.90
CA PRO A 26 2.16 -0.53 12.09
C PRO A 26 2.63 0.31 10.90
N PHE A 27 2.37 -0.09 9.66
CA PHE A 27 2.67 0.73 8.48
C PHE A 27 1.79 1.98 8.44
N CYS A 28 0.48 1.83 8.70
CA CYS A 28 -0.48 2.93 8.71
C CYS A 28 -0.06 4.01 9.73
N SER A 29 0.19 3.63 10.97
CA SER A 29 0.61 4.56 12.03
C SER A 29 2.00 5.15 11.80
N ARG A 30 2.95 4.38 11.21
CA ARG A 30 4.25 4.89 10.83
C ARG A 30 4.14 6.04 9.84
N MET A 31 3.29 5.92 8.82
CA MET A 31 3.06 6.99 7.85
C MET A 31 2.60 8.27 8.54
N LEU A 32 1.66 8.18 9.48
CA LEU A 32 1.22 9.35 10.24
C LEU A 32 2.35 9.93 11.11
N ALA A 33 3.16 9.06 11.75
CA ALA A 33 4.29 9.47 12.57
C ALA A 33 5.40 10.19 11.76
N GLU A 34 5.67 9.74 10.53
CA GLU A 34 6.65 10.35 9.64
C GLU A 34 6.25 11.78 9.25
N PHE A 35 4.96 12.09 9.26
CA PHE A 35 4.42 13.42 9.00
C PHE A 35 4.12 14.24 10.27
N GLY A 36 4.58 13.78 11.44
CA GLY A 36 4.60 14.58 12.67
C GLY A 36 3.52 14.25 13.69
N ALA A 37 2.68 13.23 13.47
CA ALA A 37 1.76 12.76 14.48
C ALA A 37 2.52 12.11 15.67
N GLU A 38 2.04 12.32 16.88
CA GLU A 38 2.52 11.60 18.06
C GLU A 38 1.86 10.22 18.11
N VAL A 39 2.64 9.16 17.95
CA VAL A 39 2.14 7.78 17.94
C VAL A 39 2.58 7.04 19.20
N ILE A 40 1.61 6.51 19.95
CA ILE A 40 1.83 5.57 21.04
C ILE A 40 1.39 4.18 20.56
N LYS A 41 2.33 3.24 20.56
CA LYS A 41 2.09 1.84 20.24
C LYS A 41 1.97 1.02 21.52
N ILE A 42 0.88 0.26 21.66
CA ILE A 42 0.73 -0.74 22.71
C ILE A 42 1.23 -2.09 22.23
N GLU A 43 2.13 -2.70 22.99
CA GLU A 43 2.68 -4.02 22.73
C GLU A 43 2.40 -4.97 23.91
N ALA A 44 2.41 -6.29 23.65
CA ALA A 44 2.36 -7.28 24.71
C ALA A 44 3.64 -7.23 25.55
N PRO A 45 3.56 -7.44 26.88
CA PRO A 45 4.75 -7.62 27.72
C PRO A 45 5.58 -8.83 27.27
N GLY A 46 6.89 -8.75 27.46
CA GLY A 46 7.84 -9.79 27.06
C GLY A 46 8.31 -9.60 25.63
N ASP A 47 7.78 -10.39 24.71
CA ASP A 47 8.24 -10.44 23.31
C ASP A 47 7.86 -9.22 22.46
N GLY A 48 6.86 -8.45 22.88
CA GLY A 48 6.37 -7.29 22.15
C GLY A 48 5.62 -7.66 20.86
N ASP A 49 5.79 -6.86 19.82
CA ASP A 49 5.25 -7.15 18.50
C ASP A 49 6.05 -8.31 17.86
N PRO A 50 5.38 -9.34 17.30
CA PRO A 50 6.07 -10.44 16.62
C PRO A 50 7.06 -10.00 15.54
N LEU A 51 6.87 -8.84 14.91
CA LEU A 51 7.78 -8.30 13.90
C LEU A 51 9.19 -8.05 14.46
N ARG A 52 9.35 -7.89 15.78
CA ARG A 52 10.66 -7.73 16.43
C ARG A 52 11.61 -8.88 16.19
N HIS A 53 11.08 -10.06 15.84
CA HIS A 53 11.81 -11.30 15.67
C HIS A 53 11.86 -11.80 14.22
N TRP A 54 11.39 -10.99 13.24
CA TRP A 54 11.31 -11.44 11.86
C TRP A 54 12.52 -11.03 11.01
N ARG A 55 12.90 -11.90 10.09
CA ARG A 55 13.97 -11.71 9.10
C ARG A 55 15.35 -11.45 9.75
N VAL A 56 16.09 -10.45 9.26
CA VAL A 56 17.45 -10.14 9.72
C VAL A 56 17.39 -9.36 11.03
N LEU A 57 18.07 -9.91 12.04
CA LEU A 57 18.17 -9.30 13.37
C LEU A 57 19.53 -8.58 13.52
N LYS A 58 19.50 -7.41 14.12
CA LYS A 58 20.66 -6.69 14.62
C LYS A 58 20.49 -6.51 16.13
N ASP A 59 21.45 -6.99 16.90
CA ASP A 59 21.41 -6.93 18.38
C ASP A 59 20.09 -7.49 18.97
N GLY A 60 19.60 -8.61 18.40
CA GLY A 60 18.37 -9.28 18.82
C GLY A 60 17.07 -8.64 18.36
N THR A 61 17.12 -7.54 17.58
CA THR A 61 15.93 -6.84 17.07
C THR A 61 15.90 -6.81 15.55
N SER A 62 14.74 -7.07 14.97
CA SER A 62 14.52 -7.04 13.53
C SER A 62 14.81 -5.67 12.92
N LEU A 63 15.59 -5.65 11.82
CA LEU A 63 15.77 -4.44 11.02
C LEU A 63 14.43 -3.97 10.42
N TRP A 64 13.52 -4.89 10.12
CA TRP A 64 12.18 -4.54 9.64
C TRP A 64 11.31 -3.89 10.71
N TRP A 65 11.44 -4.34 11.97
CA TRP A 65 10.85 -3.64 13.11
C TRP A 65 11.33 -2.18 13.19
N SER A 66 12.64 -1.96 13.05
CA SER A 66 13.22 -0.61 13.09
C SER A 66 12.65 0.30 12.00
N VAL A 67 12.26 -0.25 10.85
CA VAL A 67 11.55 0.50 9.79
C VAL A 67 10.12 0.83 10.21
N GLN A 68 9.37 -0.14 10.77
CA GLN A 68 7.95 0.05 11.10
C GLN A 68 7.71 0.84 12.38
N ALA A 69 8.67 0.82 13.30
CA ALA A 69 8.57 1.48 14.59
C ALA A 69 9.10 2.94 14.61
N ARG A 70 9.57 3.44 13.47
CA ARG A 70 10.13 4.82 13.38
C ARG A 70 9.13 5.86 13.89
N ASN A 71 9.65 6.81 14.65
CA ASN A 71 8.94 7.95 15.22
C ASN A 71 7.77 7.58 16.15
N LYS A 72 7.76 6.37 16.70
CA LYS A 72 6.74 5.90 17.64
C LYS A 72 7.30 5.79 19.05
N LYS A 73 6.45 6.03 20.02
CA LYS A 73 6.67 5.66 21.42
C LYS A 73 6.02 4.30 21.66
N SER A 74 6.72 3.37 22.30
CA SER A 74 6.18 2.05 22.65
C SER A 74 5.96 1.93 24.14
N ILE A 75 4.82 1.37 24.52
CA ILE A 75 4.49 0.97 25.89
C ILE A 75 4.02 -0.49 25.89
N THR A 76 4.15 -1.17 27.03
CA THR A 76 3.68 -2.55 27.17
C THR A 76 2.46 -2.61 28.08
N LEU A 77 1.38 -3.25 27.58
CA LEU A 77 0.18 -3.54 28.34
C LEU A 77 -0.28 -4.97 28.06
N ASN A 78 -0.58 -5.72 29.13
CA ASN A 78 -1.20 -7.04 29.01
C ASN A 78 -2.70 -6.88 28.78
N MET A 79 -3.14 -6.87 27.53
CA MET A 79 -4.55 -6.66 27.19
C MET A 79 -5.50 -7.79 27.66
N LYS A 80 -4.99 -8.83 28.33
CA LYS A 80 -5.82 -9.80 29.07
C LYS A 80 -6.21 -9.32 30.47
N ASP A 81 -5.58 -8.27 30.96
CA ASP A 81 -5.82 -7.66 32.26
C ASP A 81 -6.79 -6.48 32.13
N GLU A 82 -7.86 -6.45 32.95
CA GLU A 82 -8.88 -5.39 32.92
C GLU A 82 -8.30 -4.00 33.23
N ARG A 83 -7.29 -3.93 34.11
CA ARG A 83 -6.61 -2.69 34.43
C ARG A 83 -5.81 -2.13 33.23
N ALA A 84 -5.19 -3.03 32.47
CA ALA A 84 -4.50 -2.65 31.24
C ALA A 84 -5.49 -2.18 30.16
N GLN A 85 -6.66 -2.83 30.05
CA GLN A 85 -7.73 -2.40 29.15
C GLN A 85 -8.26 -1.01 29.52
N GLU A 86 -8.38 -0.70 30.82
CA GLU A 86 -8.79 0.63 31.28
C GLU A 86 -7.75 1.71 30.93
N ILE A 87 -6.45 1.42 31.12
CA ILE A 87 -5.38 2.34 30.68
C ILE A 87 -5.43 2.55 29.16
N ALA A 88 -5.60 1.49 28.39
CA ALA A 88 -5.72 1.59 26.93
C ALA A 88 -6.96 2.41 26.52
N ARG A 89 -8.07 2.31 27.24
CA ARG A 89 -9.30 3.10 27.00
C ARG A 89 -9.06 4.59 27.24
N GLN A 90 -8.37 4.94 28.32
CA GLN A 90 -8.02 6.35 28.60
C GLN A 90 -7.11 6.92 27.52
N LEU A 91 -6.12 6.16 27.05
CA LEU A 91 -5.27 6.57 25.93
C LEU A 91 -6.06 6.71 24.63
N ALA A 92 -7.03 5.82 24.40
CA ALA A 92 -7.91 5.87 23.22
C ALA A 92 -8.81 7.12 23.22
N LEU A 93 -9.29 7.55 24.38
CA LEU A 93 -10.11 8.75 24.51
C LEU A 93 -9.31 10.05 24.30
N ASP A 94 -8.00 10.03 24.59
CA ASP A 94 -7.10 11.17 24.34
C ASP A 94 -6.54 11.18 22.91
N ALA A 95 -6.66 10.07 22.17
CA ALA A 95 -6.18 9.96 20.80
C ALA A 95 -7.16 10.59 19.79
N ASP A 96 -6.61 11.18 18.73
CA ASP A 96 -7.38 11.62 17.57
C ASP A 96 -7.74 10.46 16.64
N VAL A 97 -6.80 9.51 16.49
CA VAL A 97 -6.95 8.34 15.63
C VAL A 97 -6.49 7.10 16.39
N ILE A 98 -7.30 6.07 16.34
CA ILE A 98 -6.98 4.73 16.84
C ILE A 98 -6.77 3.83 15.63
N ILE A 99 -5.68 3.05 15.62
CA ILE A 99 -5.36 2.13 14.52
C ILE A 99 -5.22 0.72 15.10
N GLU A 100 -5.95 -0.23 14.53
CA GLU A 100 -5.89 -1.63 14.92
C GLU A 100 -5.95 -2.57 13.72
N ASN A 101 -5.43 -3.79 13.86
CA ASN A 101 -5.55 -4.83 12.85
C ASN A 101 -5.77 -6.22 13.46
N TYR A 102 -6.55 -6.29 14.53
CA TYR A 102 -7.04 -7.53 15.11
C TYR A 102 -8.21 -8.10 14.29
N ARG A 103 -8.59 -9.31 14.62
CA ARG A 103 -9.85 -9.89 14.12
C ARG A 103 -11.05 -9.11 14.67
N PRO A 104 -12.12 -8.97 13.87
CA PRO A 104 -13.36 -8.39 14.35
C PRO A 104 -13.82 -9.00 15.69
N GLY A 105 -14.33 -8.18 16.58
CA GLY A 105 -14.79 -8.59 17.91
C GLY A 105 -13.70 -8.66 19.00
N VAL A 106 -12.43 -8.48 18.68
CA VAL A 106 -11.35 -8.49 19.71
C VAL A 106 -11.39 -7.21 20.54
N LEU A 107 -11.47 -6.04 19.93
CA LEU A 107 -11.56 -4.78 20.64
C LEU A 107 -12.85 -4.65 21.43
N GLU A 108 -13.94 -5.15 20.91
CA GLU A 108 -15.25 -5.18 21.57
C GLU A 108 -15.20 -5.97 22.90
N LYS A 109 -14.47 -7.10 22.96
CA LYS A 109 -14.25 -7.85 24.21
C LYS A 109 -13.50 -7.05 25.26
N TRP A 110 -12.68 -6.10 24.84
CA TRP A 110 -11.92 -5.20 25.72
C TRP A 110 -12.66 -3.88 25.99
N LYS A 111 -13.89 -3.72 25.51
CA LYS A 111 -14.65 -2.46 25.54
C LYS A 111 -13.87 -1.29 24.94
N LEU A 112 -13.15 -1.58 23.86
CA LEU A 112 -12.38 -0.66 23.05
C LEU A 112 -12.90 -0.62 21.60
N GLY A 113 -14.06 -1.23 21.34
CA GLY A 113 -14.71 -1.17 20.02
C GLY A 113 -15.12 0.25 19.66
N TYR A 114 -15.34 0.49 18.37
CA TYR A 114 -15.70 1.84 17.90
C TYR A 114 -16.95 2.40 18.59
N GLU A 115 -18.00 1.59 18.69
CA GLU A 115 -19.25 2.04 19.32
C GLU A 115 -19.11 2.30 20.83
N ASP A 116 -18.25 1.53 21.53
CA ASP A 116 -17.95 1.78 22.95
C ASP A 116 -17.26 3.13 23.15
N LEU A 117 -16.26 3.43 22.31
CA LEU A 117 -15.49 4.68 22.42
C LEU A 117 -16.25 5.89 21.91
N LYS A 118 -17.05 5.75 20.85
CA LYS A 118 -17.87 6.82 20.26
C LYS A 118 -18.92 7.36 21.25
N GLN A 119 -19.47 6.49 22.11
CA GLN A 119 -20.41 6.93 23.16
C GLN A 119 -19.75 7.86 24.17
N LEU A 120 -18.45 7.71 24.39
CA LEU A 120 -17.66 8.52 25.32
C LEU A 120 -17.06 9.75 24.64
N ASN A 121 -16.52 9.56 23.43
CA ASN A 121 -15.91 10.61 22.60
C ASN A 121 -16.49 10.57 21.19
N PRO A 122 -17.47 11.43 20.85
CA PRO A 122 -18.09 11.47 19.52
C PRO A 122 -17.10 11.79 18.38
N ALA A 123 -15.95 12.38 18.70
CA ALA A 123 -14.90 12.72 17.74
C ALA A 123 -13.91 11.58 17.45
N THR A 124 -14.12 10.39 18.04
CA THR A 124 -13.26 9.22 17.87
C THR A 124 -13.18 8.81 16.40
N ILE A 125 -11.95 8.70 15.89
CA ILE A 125 -11.67 8.12 14.59
C ILE A 125 -10.97 6.79 14.81
N MET A 126 -11.49 5.71 14.20
CA MET A 126 -10.90 4.37 14.34
C MET A 126 -10.65 3.76 12.96
N VAL A 127 -9.40 3.45 12.66
CA VAL A 127 -8.98 2.72 11.45
C VAL A 127 -8.82 1.25 11.81
N ARG A 128 -9.60 0.40 11.16
CA ARG A 128 -9.64 -1.04 11.38
C ARG A 128 -9.19 -1.77 10.12
N LEU A 129 -8.04 -2.42 10.18
CA LEU A 129 -7.44 -3.13 9.05
C LEU A 129 -7.57 -4.63 9.31
N SER A 130 -8.41 -5.32 8.55
CA SER A 130 -8.62 -6.75 8.75
C SER A 130 -8.64 -7.52 7.43
N GLY A 131 -8.58 -8.84 7.48
CA GLY A 131 -8.55 -9.66 6.27
C GLY A 131 -9.74 -9.41 5.35
N TYR A 132 -10.94 -9.33 5.94
CA TYR A 132 -12.21 -9.31 5.20
C TYR A 132 -13.15 -8.17 5.62
N GLY A 133 -12.67 -7.18 6.35
CA GLY A 133 -13.49 -6.08 6.89
C GLY A 133 -14.24 -6.46 8.17
N GLN A 134 -14.98 -5.50 8.70
CA GLN A 134 -15.73 -5.64 9.94
C GLN A 134 -17.15 -6.21 9.74
N THR A 135 -17.61 -6.28 8.49
CA THR A 135 -18.94 -6.73 8.08
C THR A 135 -18.84 -7.81 7.01
N GLY A 136 -19.98 -8.34 6.59
CA GLY A 136 -20.04 -9.36 5.53
C GLY A 136 -19.81 -10.80 6.00
N PRO A 137 -20.07 -11.78 5.10
CA PRO A 137 -20.09 -13.19 5.48
C PRO A 137 -18.72 -13.80 5.81
N LEU A 138 -17.63 -13.17 5.36
CA LEU A 138 -16.27 -13.68 5.55
C LEU A 138 -15.53 -13.01 6.72
N ARG A 139 -16.13 -12.04 7.41
CA ARG A 139 -15.47 -11.20 8.43
C ARG A 139 -14.77 -12.00 9.53
N ASP A 140 -15.30 -13.16 9.89
CA ASP A 140 -14.78 -13.99 10.98
C ASP A 140 -13.68 -14.97 10.53
N LEU A 141 -13.39 -15.03 9.21
CA LEU A 141 -12.34 -15.87 8.68
C LEU A 141 -10.94 -15.29 8.97
N PRO A 142 -9.94 -16.16 9.18
CA PRO A 142 -8.56 -15.70 9.30
C PRO A 142 -8.05 -15.18 7.95
N GLY A 143 -7.47 -13.96 7.97
CA GLY A 143 -6.89 -13.35 6.78
C GLY A 143 -5.52 -12.73 7.09
N PHE A 144 -4.61 -12.82 6.12
CA PHE A 144 -3.32 -12.14 6.10
C PHE A 144 -3.12 -11.49 4.73
N GLY A 145 -2.14 -10.59 4.60
CA GLY A 145 -1.82 -9.89 3.37
C GLY A 145 -1.75 -10.82 2.15
N ALA A 146 -1.12 -11.97 2.28
CA ALA A 146 -1.02 -12.96 1.18
C ALA A 146 -2.38 -13.50 0.69
N ILE A 147 -3.36 -13.62 1.58
CA ILE A 147 -4.72 -14.05 1.23
C ILE A 147 -5.46 -12.87 0.57
N GLY A 148 -5.32 -11.66 1.11
CA GLY A 148 -5.84 -10.43 0.50
C GLY A 148 -5.30 -10.21 -0.92
N GLU A 149 -3.99 -10.45 -1.15
CA GLU A 149 -3.37 -10.39 -2.48
C GLU A 149 -4.02 -11.39 -3.46
N SER A 150 -4.34 -12.62 -3.00
CA SER A 150 -4.97 -13.64 -3.83
C SER A 150 -6.42 -13.31 -4.15
N MET A 151 -7.20 -12.95 -3.15
CA MET A 151 -8.63 -12.64 -3.33
C MET A 151 -8.87 -11.32 -4.06
N GLY A 152 -8.02 -10.33 -3.83
CA GLY A 152 -8.07 -9.05 -4.52
C GLY A 152 -7.60 -9.09 -5.98
N GLY A 153 -6.99 -10.21 -6.42
CA GLY A 153 -6.64 -10.45 -7.83
C GLY A 153 -5.19 -10.18 -8.22
N ILE A 154 -4.41 -9.38 -7.48
CA ILE A 154 -3.05 -8.99 -7.88
C ILE A 154 -2.12 -10.21 -8.06
N ARG A 155 -2.33 -11.25 -7.26
CA ARG A 155 -1.55 -12.48 -7.38
C ARG A 155 -1.85 -13.23 -8.67
N TYR A 156 -3.12 -13.25 -9.13
CA TYR A 156 -3.50 -13.91 -10.35
C TYR A 156 -2.79 -13.34 -11.58
N VAL A 157 -2.66 -12.02 -11.64
CA VAL A 157 -2.04 -11.32 -12.78
C VAL A 157 -0.52 -11.16 -12.66
N SER A 158 0.08 -11.64 -11.56
CA SER A 158 1.54 -11.54 -11.35
C SER A 158 2.26 -12.80 -11.75
N GLY A 159 3.27 -12.68 -12.61
CA GLY A 159 4.13 -13.78 -13.07
C GLY A 159 4.03 -14.05 -14.56
N HIS A 160 4.59 -15.18 -14.99
CA HIS A 160 4.58 -15.63 -16.39
C HIS A 160 3.36 -16.52 -16.67
N PRO A 161 2.82 -16.50 -17.90
CA PRO A 161 1.61 -17.26 -18.26
C PRO A 161 1.76 -18.78 -18.13
N ASP A 162 2.96 -19.30 -18.35
CA ASP A 162 3.33 -20.72 -18.33
C ASP A 162 3.65 -21.27 -16.92
N ARG A 163 3.53 -20.44 -15.87
CA ARG A 163 3.88 -20.78 -14.50
C ARG A 163 2.76 -20.41 -13.53
N PRO A 164 2.72 -21.04 -12.33
CA PRO A 164 1.81 -20.62 -11.28
C PRO A 164 1.99 -19.13 -10.93
N PRO A 165 0.90 -18.46 -10.48
CA PRO A 165 0.98 -17.08 -10.00
C PRO A 165 2.06 -16.89 -8.94
N VAL A 166 2.81 -15.80 -9.03
CA VAL A 166 3.87 -15.49 -8.10
C VAL A 166 3.46 -14.40 -7.11
N ARG A 167 4.15 -14.40 -5.97
CA ARG A 167 4.03 -13.32 -5.00
C ARG A 167 4.93 -12.15 -5.40
N ILE A 168 4.42 -10.94 -5.26
CA ILE A 168 5.26 -9.75 -5.21
C ILE A 168 6.18 -9.89 -3.98
N GLY A 169 7.48 -9.66 -4.13
CA GLY A 169 8.50 -9.96 -3.13
C GLY A 169 8.42 -9.20 -1.79
N ILE A 170 7.38 -8.38 -1.60
CA ILE A 170 7.09 -7.60 -0.40
C ILE A 170 5.67 -7.88 0.10
N SER A 171 5.30 -7.36 1.29
CA SER A 171 3.95 -7.45 1.85
C SER A 171 3.06 -6.37 1.26
N ILE A 172 2.78 -6.48 -0.03
CA ILE A 172 2.10 -5.43 -0.79
C ILE A 172 0.64 -5.28 -0.38
N GLY A 173 -0.07 -6.38 -0.10
CA GLY A 173 -1.46 -6.36 0.33
C GLY A 173 -1.64 -5.59 1.65
N ASP A 174 -0.77 -5.86 2.64
CA ASP A 174 -0.75 -5.11 3.90
C ASP A 174 -0.44 -3.63 3.69
N SER A 175 0.53 -3.33 2.82
CA SER A 175 0.97 -1.95 2.56
C SER A 175 -0.09 -1.13 1.84
N ILE A 176 -0.77 -1.71 0.84
CA ILE A 176 -1.88 -1.06 0.13
C ILE A 176 -3.04 -0.80 1.10
N ALA A 177 -3.43 -1.78 1.92
CA ALA A 177 -4.47 -1.60 2.91
C ALA A 177 -4.11 -0.49 3.92
N ALA A 178 -2.86 -0.47 4.39
CA ALA A 178 -2.39 0.58 5.29
C ALA A 178 -2.46 1.99 4.65
N LEU A 179 -2.14 2.12 3.36
CA LEU A 179 -2.28 3.40 2.63
C LEU A 179 -3.74 3.82 2.53
N HIS A 180 -4.67 2.90 2.26
CA HIS A 180 -6.11 3.18 2.32
C HIS A 180 -6.54 3.62 3.73
N GLY A 181 -5.99 2.98 4.77
CA GLY A 181 -6.19 3.38 6.17
C GLY A 181 -5.71 4.81 6.44
N VAL A 182 -4.53 5.20 5.93
CA VAL A 182 -4.02 6.58 6.04
C VAL A 182 -4.94 7.57 5.32
N ILE A 183 -5.34 7.28 4.10
CA ILE A 183 -6.25 8.13 3.32
C ILE A 183 -7.58 8.30 4.06
N GLY A 184 -8.17 7.18 4.54
CA GLY A 184 -9.41 7.20 5.32
C GLY A 184 -9.29 8.00 6.61
N ALA A 185 -8.16 7.84 7.34
CA ALA A 185 -7.88 8.61 8.55
C ALA A 185 -7.81 10.12 8.27
N MET A 186 -7.15 10.52 7.18
CA MET A 186 -7.05 11.93 6.78
C MET A 186 -8.42 12.52 6.39
N MET A 187 -9.26 11.76 5.68
CA MET A 187 -10.63 12.16 5.35
C MET A 187 -11.48 12.30 6.61
N ALA A 188 -11.37 11.36 7.54
CA ALA A 188 -12.09 11.40 8.82
C ALA A 188 -11.64 12.57 9.70
N LEU A 189 -10.33 12.85 9.78
CA LEU A 189 -9.79 14.01 10.48
C LEU A 189 -10.33 15.32 9.88
N ARG A 190 -10.33 15.44 8.55
CA ARG A 190 -10.90 16.60 7.86
C ARG A 190 -12.39 16.77 8.17
N HIS A 191 -13.16 15.68 8.12
CA HIS A 191 -14.59 15.72 8.45
C HIS A 191 -14.84 16.13 9.90
N ARG A 192 -14.11 15.52 10.84
CA ARG A 192 -14.18 15.86 12.26
C ARG A 192 -13.91 17.34 12.50
N ASP A 193 -12.84 17.86 11.90
CA ASP A 193 -12.39 19.24 12.15
C ASP A 193 -13.42 20.27 11.63
N VAL A 194 -14.10 20.00 10.52
CA VAL A 194 -15.14 20.91 10.00
C VAL A 194 -16.50 20.72 10.65
N SER A 195 -16.76 19.60 11.31
CA SER A 195 -18.03 19.31 11.97
C SER A 195 -18.08 19.71 13.45
N GLY A 196 -16.99 20.23 14.02
CA GLY A 196 -16.96 20.68 15.41
C GLY A 196 -15.60 20.55 16.10
N GLY A 197 -14.64 19.91 15.45
CA GLY A 197 -13.29 19.78 15.92
C GLY A 197 -13.07 18.65 16.94
N ARG A 198 -12.00 18.77 17.69
CA ARG A 198 -11.60 17.82 18.71
C ARG A 198 -12.61 17.81 19.86
N TRP A 199 -12.79 16.63 20.47
CA TRP A 199 -13.57 16.51 21.71
C TRP A 199 -12.93 17.28 22.87
N ASN A 200 -13.75 18.06 23.58
CA ASN A 200 -13.31 18.89 24.70
C ASN A 200 -13.22 18.16 26.06
N GLY A 201 -13.37 16.83 26.07
CA GLY A 201 -13.33 16.03 27.29
C GLY A 201 -14.60 16.09 28.13
N LYS A 202 -15.68 16.73 27.67
CA LYS A 202 -16.96 16.88 28.42
C LYS A 202 -18.07 16.08 27.78
N SER A 203 -19.12 15.82 28.52
CA SER A 203 -20.32 15.11 28.08
C SER A 203 -21.60 15.96 28.28
N GLY A 204 -22.71 15.51 27.71
CA GLY A 204 -24.01 16.21 27.82
C GLY A 204 -24.02 17.56 27.12
N ALA A 205 -24.68 18.55 27.72
CA ALA A 205 -24.87 19.89 27.13
C ALA A 205 -23.56 20.67 26.90
N ASP A 206 -22.53 20.35 27.68
CA ASP A 206 -21.19 20.99 27.54
C ASP A 206 -20.24 20.28 26.57
N CYS A 207 -20.70 19.21 25.94
CA CYS A 207 -19.90 18.49 24.94
C CYS A 207 -19.68 19.34 23.71
N VAL A 208 -18.41 19.53 23.35
CA VAL A 208 -17.99 20.09 22.06
C VAL A 208 -17.13 19.05 21.38
N ALA A 209 -17.61 18.54 20.27
CA ALA A 209 -16.91 17.54 19.47
C ALA A 209 -17.40 17.57 18.04
N GLY A 210 -16.50 17.36 17.09
CA GLY A 210 -16.83 17.01 15.72
C GLY A 210 -17.29 15.56 15.60
N GLN A 211 -17.62 15.15 14.39
CA GLN A 211 -18.07 13.79 14.10
C GLN A 211 -16.89 12.90 13.73
N GLY A 212 -16.55 11.96 14.61
CA GLY A 212 -15.61 10.88 14.29
C GLY A 212 -16.21 9.82 13.37
N GLN A 213 -15.37 8.94 12.86
CA GLN A 213 -15.78 7.88 11.93
C GLN A 213 -14.98 6.61 12.16
N MET A 214 -15.59 5.46 11.89
CA MET A 214 -14.89 4.20 11.68
C MET A 214 -14.47 4.09 10.21
N VAL A 215 -13.20 3.81 9.98
CA VAL A 215 -12.62 3.51 8.68
C VAL A 215 -12.37 2.01 8.64
N ASP A 216 -13.22 1.28 7.93
CA ASP A 216 -13.12 -0.16 7.75
C ASP A 216 -12.34 -0.46 6.46
N VAL A 217 -11.22 -1.18 6.58
CA VAL A 217 -10.35 -1.53 5.45
C VAL A 217 -10.15 -3.04 5.43
N ALA A 218 -10.76 -3.69 4.45
CA ALA A 218 -10.47 -5.08 4.14
C ALA A 218 -9.23 -5.18 3.25
N LEU A 219 -8.29 -6.08 3.60
CA LEU A 219 -7.06 -6.25 2.84
C LEU A 219 -7.33 -6.60 1.36
N TYR A 220 -8.30 -7.49 1.11
CA TYR A 220 -8.62 -7.91 -0.26
C TYR A 220 -9.29 -6.79 -1.07
N GLU A 221 -10.14 -5.96 -0.45
CA GLU A 221 -10.79 -4.84 -1.13
C GLU A 221 -9.78 -3.74 -1.48
N ALA A 222 -8.84 -3.48 -0.59
CA ALA A 222 -7.76 -2.54 -0.86
C ALA A 222 -6.90 -2.98 -2.06
N VAL A 223 -6.60 -4.28 -2.16
CA VAL A 223 -5.91 -4.85 -3.32
C VAL A 223 -6.79 -4.80 -4.57
N PHE A 224 -8.08 -5.18 -4.44
CA PHE A 224 -9.03 -5.15 -5.54
C PHE A 224 -9.19 -3.75 -6.15
N ASN A 225 -9.17 -2.72 -5.32
CA ASN A 225 -9.22 -1.32 -5.78
C ASN A 225 -8.06 -0.94 -6.73
N MET A 226 -6.98 -1.72 -6.76
CA MET A 226 -5.84 -1.51 -7.65
C MET A 226 -5.97 -2.26 -8.99
N MET A 227 -7.06 -3.04 -9.20
CA MET A 227 -7.19 -3.94 -10.35
C MET A 227 -7.69 -3.25 -11.63
N GLU A 228 -7.53 -1.93 -11.72
CA GLU A 228 -7.82 -1.13 -12.92
C GLU A 228 -9.22 -1.42 -13.52
N SER A 229 -9.26 -1.72 -14.83
CA SER A 229 -10.47 -1.95 -15.62
C SER A 229 -10.87 -3.43 -15.79
N MET A 230 -10.25 -4.35 -15.02
CA MET A 230 -10.45 -5.80 -15.23
C MET A 230 -11.91 -6.24 -15.11
N VAL A 231 -12.66 -5.68 -14.17
CA VAL A 231 -14.07 -6.01 -13.99
C VAL A 231 -14.93 -5.52 -15.15
N PRO A 232 -14.89 -4.23 -15.56
CA PRO A 232 -15.63 -3.78 -16.71
C PRO A 232 -15.18 -4.41 -18.04
N GLU A 233 -13.90 -4.78 -18.21
CA GLU A 233 -13.43 -5.54 -19.37
C GLU A 233 -14.08 -6.93 -19.44
N PHE A 234 -14.18 -7.60 -18.30
CA PHE A 234 -14.84 -8.91 -18.23
C PHE A 234 -16.35 -8.79 -18.46
N ASP A 235 -17.01 -7.84 -17.82
CA ASP A 235 -18.46 -7.64 -17.93
C ASP A 235 -18.89 -7.29 -19.36
N PHE A 236 -18.14 -6.40 -20.02
CA PHE A 236 -18.46 -5.93 -21.37
C PHE A 236 -18.06 -6.93 -22.48
N ALA A 237 -16.85 -7.51 -22.38
CA ALA A 237 -16.23 -8.27 -23.48
C ALA A 237 -15.85 -9.71 -23.11
N GLY A 238 -16.10 -10.16 -21.87
CA GLY A 238 -15.69 -11.49 -21.40
C GLY A 238 -14.17 -11.68 -21.29
N VAL A 239 -13.39 -10.57 -21.31
CA VAL A 239 -11.93 -10.61 -21.27
C VAL A 239 -11.44 -10.93 -19.88
N VAL A 240 -10.70 -12.02 -19.73
CA VAL A 240 -9.96 -12.34 -18.52
C VAL A 240 -8.51 -11.93 -18.73
N ARG A 241 -8.04 -10.96 -17.92
CA ARG A 241 -6.65 -10.50 -18.01
C ARG A 241 -5.72 -11.54 -17.37
N GLU A 242 -4.84 -12.10 -18.18
CA GLU A 242 -3.88 -13.11 -17.75
C GLU A 242 -2.53 -12.52 -17.37
N ARG A 243 -1.66 -13.36 -16.80
CA ARG A 243 -0.24 -13.01 -16.54
C ARG A 243 0.51 -12.82 -17.84
N THR A 244 1.34 -11.79 -17.89
CA THR A 244 2.10 -11.42 -19.10
C THR A 244 3.62 -11.28 -18.84
N GLY A 245 4.11 -11.77 -17.70
CA GLY A 245 5.51 -11.60 -17.33
C GLY A 245 5.86 -10.15 -17.04
N GLY A 246 6.79 -9.59 -17.82
CA GLY A 246 7.22 -8.19 -17.71
C GLY A 246 6.42 -7.21 -18.55
N ALA A 247 5.51 -7.70 -19.41
CA ALA A 247 4.76 -6.84 -20.33
C ALA A 247 3.51 -6.24 -19.67
N LEU A 248 3.14 -5.04 -20.10
CA LEU A 248 1.86 -4.42 -19.73
C LEU A 248 0.82 -4.80 -20.81
N PRO A 249 -0.26 -5.54 -20.46
CA PRO A 249 -1.25 -5.98 -21.43
C PRO A 249 -1.91 -4.82 -22.19
N GLY A 250 -2.04 -4.95 -23.50
CA GLY A 250 -2.75 -3.98 -24.33
C GLY A 250 -2.03 -2.65 -24.55
N ILE A 251 -0.80 -2.48 -24.08
CA ILE A 251 -0.01 -1.24 -24.20
C ILE A 251 1.42 -1.60 -24.69
N VAL A 252 1.76 -1.25 -25.94
CA VAL A 252 2.93 -1.78 -26.64
C VAL A 252 3.82 -0.66 -27.22
N PRO A 253 5.16 -0.77 -27.02
CA PRO A 253 5.88 -1.68 -26.14
C PRO A 253 5.98 -1.15 -24.71
N SER A 254 5.78 -2.03 -23.74
CA SER A 254 6.10 -1.78 -22.33
C SER A 254 6.48 -3.12 -21.71
N ASN A 255 7.77 -3.45 -21.64
CA ASN A 255 8.24 -4.77 -21.25
C ASN A 255 9.64 -4.73 -20.63
N THR A 256 10.09 -5.88 -20.14
CA THR A 256 11.45 -6.13 -19.66
C THR A 256 12.21 -6.94 -20.69
N TYR A 257 13.41 -6.50 -21.04
CA TYR A 257 14.28 -7.15 -22.02
C TYR A 257 15.63 -7.50 -21.39
N THR A 258 16.35 -8.47 -21.98
CA THR A 258 17.65 -8.92 -21.46
C THR A 258 18.77 -8.45 -22.39
N THR A 259 19.78 -7.81 -21.80
CA THR A 259 21.00 -7.36 -22.52
C THR A 259 21.94 -8.51 -22.81
N GLY A 260 22.94 -8.27 -23.66
CA GLY A 260 24.01 -9.25 -23.99
C GLY A 260 24.82 -9.71 -22.78
N GLU A 261 24.82 -8.95 -21.70
CA GLU A 261 25.44 -9.29 -20.41
C GLU A 261 24.53 -10.09 -19.47
N GLY A 262 23.29 -10.36 -19.87
CA GLY A 262 22.30 -11.05 -19.02
C GLY A 262 21.63 -10.14 -17.98
N MET A 263 21.81 -8.81 -18.07
CA MET A 263 21.12 -7.83 -17.23
C MET A 263 19.74 -7.53 -17.80
N ASN A 264 18.78 -7.23 -16.93
CA ASN A 264 17.42 -6.86 -17.34
C ASN A 264 17.27 -5.34 -17.44
N ILE A 265 16.57 -4.89 -18.47
CA ILE A 265 16.27 -3.49 -18.74
C ILE A 265 14.77 -3.34 -19.02
N VAL A 266 14.14 -2.39 -18.38
CA VAL A 266 12.73 -2.05 -18.63
C VAL A 266 12.66 -0.92 -19.65
N ILE A 267 11.87 -1.12 -20.71
CA ILE A 267 11.67 -0.10 -21.75
C ILE A 267 10.19 0.18 -21.89
N ALA A 268 9.79 1.45 -21.72
CA ALA A 268 8.41 1.93 -21.84
C ALA A 268 8.28 2.86 -23.06
N GLY A 269 8.17 2.25 -24.25
CA GLY A 269 8.07 2.95 -25.53
C GLY A 269 6.65 3.13 -26.07
N ASN A 270 5.64 3.07 -25.20
CA ASN A 270 4.23 2.94 -25.56
C ASN A 270 3.56 4.23 -26.08
N GLY A 271 4.08 5.41 -25.76
CA GLY A 271 3.59 6.67 -26.37
C GLY A 271 3.93 6.74 -27.84
N ASP A 272 3.01 7.20 -28.71
CA ASP A 272 3.19 7.16 -30.16
C ASP A 272 4.49 7.84 -30.64
N ALA A 273 4.79 9.02 -30.13
CA ALA A 273 6.05 9.71 -30.42
C ALA A 273 7.26 9.01 -29.83
N ILE A 274 7.11 8.37 -28.66
CA ILE A 274 8.19 7.63 -27.99
C ILE A 274 8.48 6.34 -28.77
N PHE A 275 7.44 5.65 -29.24
CA PHE A 275 7.58 4.45 -30.08
C PHE A 275 8.43 4.76 -31.33
N LYS A 276 8.12 5.84 -32.03
CA LYS A 276 8.88 6.25 -33.21
C LYS A 276 10.35 6.50 -32.88
N ARG A 277 10.64 7.22 -31.78
CA ARG A 277 12.02 7.47 -31.34
C ARG A 277 12.74 6.19 -30.92
N LEU A 278 12.05 5.31 -30.21
CA LEU A 278 12.58 4.00 -29.82
C LEU A 278 12.97 3.18 -31.04
N MET A 279 12.08 3.02 -32.01
CA MET A 279 12.35 2.24 -33.22
C MET A 279 13.49 2.82 -34.02
N SER A 280 13.57 4.13 -34.21
CA SER A 280 14.71 4.78 -34.86
C SER A 280 16.01 4.61 -34.07
N ALA A 281 15.99 4.72 -32.74
CA ALA A 281 17.20 4.57 -31.92
C ALA A 281 17.79 3.15 -31.95
N ILE A 282 16.95 2.13 -32.13
CA ILE A 282 17.40 0.74 -32.29
C ILE A 282 17.64 0.31 -33.74
N GLY A 283 17.59 1.26 -34.70
CA GLY A 283 17.84 1.02 -36.12
C GLY A 283 16.69 0.34 -36.86
N ARG A 284 15.46 0.44 -36.37
CA ARG A 284 14.24 -0.09 -36.98
C ARG A 284 13.39 1.02 -37.61
N ASP A 285 13.98 1.76 -38.55
CA ASP A 285 13.29 2.84 -39.25
C ASP A 285 12.12 2.34 -40.11
N ASP A 286 12.13 1.08 -40.50
CA ASP A 286 10.99 0.39 -41.12
C ASP A 286 9.75 0.40 -40.18
N MET A 287 9.93 0.09 -38.91
CA MET A 287 8.84 0.14 -37.90
C MET A 287 8.52 1.57 -37.45
N ALA A 288 9.53 2.43 -37.33
CA ALA A 288 9.36 3.83 -36.92
C ALA A 288 8.48 4.63 -37.92
N ASN A 289 8.49 4.27 -39.20
CA ASN A 289 7.77 4.94 -40.27
C ASN A 289 6.59 4.12 -40.81
N ASP A 290 6.26 2.97 -40.22
CA ASP A 290 5.10 2.17 -40.59
C ASP A 290 3.80 2.87 -40.12
N PRO A 291 2.91 3.29 -41.02
CA PRO A 291 1.62 3.91 -40.63
C PRO A 291 0.76 2.97 -39.79
N GLY A 292 0.88 1.65 -39.96
CA GLY A 292 0.16 0.63 -39.18
C GLY A 292 0.61 0.56 -37.72
N LEU A 293 1.82 1.06 -37.40
CA LEU A 293 2.35 1.09 -36.02
C LEU A 293 2.30 2.49 -35.39
N ALA A 294 1.75 3.48 -36.08
CA ALA A 294 1.72 4.86 -35.62
C ALA A 294 0.92 5.05 -34.31
N ARG A 295 -0.05 4.16 -34.05
CA ARG A 295 -0.89 4.16 -32.86
C ARG A 295 -0.85 2.83 -32.12
N ASN A 296 -1.21 2.85 -30.85
CA ASN A 296 -1.18 1.67 -29.98
C ASN A 296 -2.07 0.52 -30.49
N ASP A 297 -3.25 0.84 -31.03
CA ASP A 297 -4.19 -0.15 -31.58
C ASP A 297 -3.60 -0.96 -32.74
N GLY A 298 -2.74 -0.34 -33.55
CA GLY A 298 -1.97 -1.04 -34.60
C GLY A 298 -0.79 -1.85 -34.06
N ARG A 299 -0.21 -1.43 -32.91
CA ARG A 299 0.93 -2.13 -32.28
C ARG A 299 0.50 -3.39 -31.51
N VAL A 300 -0.65 -3.36 -30.86
CA VAL A 300 -1.14 -4.48 -30.04
C VAL A 300 -1.18 -5.80 -30.81
N PRO A 301 -1.74 -5.91 -32.03
CA PRO A 301 -1.71 -7.15 -32.80
C PRO A 301 -0.29 -7.61 -33.23
N ARG A 302 0.70 -6.71 -33.17
CA ARG A 302 2.10 -6.97 -33.57
C ARG A 302 3.05 -6.95 -32.38
N THR A 303 2.55 -7.20 -31.17
CA THR A 303 3.35 -7.16 -29.91
C THR A 303 4.58 -8.05 -29.99
N GLU A 304 4.42 -9.31 -30.42
CA GLU A 304 5.54 -10.27 -30.49
C GLU A 304 6.63 -9.81 -31.45
N GLU A 305 6.26 -9.24 -32.59
CA GLU A 305 7.20 -8.72 -33.60
C GLU A 305 7.99 -7.53 -33.05
N ILE A 306 7.31 -6.61 -32.37
CA ILE A 306 7.92 -5.42 -31.78
C ILE A 306 8.86 -5.81 -30.64
N ASP A 307 8.38 -6.68 -29.72
CA ASP A 307 9.18 -7.15 -28.59
C ASP A 307 10.42 -7.94 -29.07
N ALA A 308 10.27 -8.78 -30.11
CA ALA A 308 11.40 -9.49 -30.70
C ALA A 308 12.45 -8.54 -31.29
N ALA A 309 12.04 -7.47 -31.95
CA ALA A 309 12.96 -6.47 -32.50
C ALA A 309 13.76 -5.75 -31.40
N ILE A 310 13.07 -5.35 -30.33
CA ILE A 310 13.71 -4.69 -29.18
C ILE A 310 14.64 -5.68 -28.46
N GLN A 311 14.19 -6.91 -28.20
CA GLN A 311 15.01 -7.95 -27.57
C GLN A 311 16.27 -8.27 -28.40
N GLN A 312 16.16 -8.37 -29.71
CA GLN A 312 17.29 -8.60 -30.59
C GLN A 312 18.33 -7.49 -30.46
N TRP A 313 17.88 -6.23 -30.42
CA TRP A 313 18.79 -5.11 -30.23
C TRP A 313 19.40 -5.14 -28.80
N CYS A 314 18.62 -5.34 -27.78
CA CYS A 314 19.09 -5.42 -26.38
C CYS A 314 20.19 -6.49 -26.23
N SER A 315 20.03 -7.66 -26.87
CA SER A 315 21.00 -8.75 -26.75
C SER A 315 22.38 -8.45 -27.36
N THR A 316 22.51 -7.37 -28.12
CA THR A 316 23.80 -6.87 -28.64
C THR A 316 24.38 -5.74 -27.80
N GLN A 317 23.70 -5.27 -26.75
CA GLN A 317 24.10 -4.12 -25.94
C GLN A 317 24.60 -4.55 -24.58
N THR A 318 25.49 -3.74 -23.99
CA THR A 318 25.67 -3.69 -22.54
C THR A 318 24.54 -2.88 -21.91
N ILE A 319 24.31 -3.03 -20.59
CA ILE A 319 23.29 -2.25 -19.90
C ILE A 319 23.55 -0.74 -20.00
N ASP A 320 24.80 -0.32 -19.83
CA ASP A 320 25.19 1.09 -19.93
C ASP A 320 25.01 1.65 -21.36
N SER A 321 25.35 0.87 -22.40
CA SER A 321 25.13 1.27 -23.78
C SER A 321 23.66 1.40 -24.13
N ALA A 322 22.84 0.44 -23.68
CA ALA A 322 21.39 0.48 -23.89
C ALA A 322 20.75 1.70 -23.23
N LEU A 323 21.09 1.94 -21.96
CA LEU A 323 20.61 3.11 -21.22
C LEU A 323 21.03 4.42 -21.91
N ALA A 324 22.31 4.57 -22.26
CA ALA A 324 22.81 5.79 -22.90
C ALA A 324 22.11 6.06 -24.25
N THR A 325 21.96 5.03 -25.09
CA THR A 325 21.30 5.16 -26.39
C THR A 325 19.84 5.57 -26.27
N LEU A 326 19.08 4.91 -25.40
CA LEU A 326 17.66 5.16 -25.27
C LEU A 326 17.36 6.48 -24.54
N GLN A 327 18.17 6.84 -23.54
CA GLN A 327 18.08 8.15 -22.87
C GLN A 327 18.38 9.30 -23.82
N ALA A 328 19.41 9.16 -24.69
CA ALA A 328 19.72 10.16 -25.71
C ALA A 328 18.59 10.35 -26.72
N ALA A 329 17.80 9.32 -26.98
CA ALA A 329 16.60 9.35 -27.80
C ALA A 329 15.32 9.79 -27.06
N ASP A 330 15.44 10.20 -25.80
CA ASP A 330 14.31 10.59 -24.93
C ASP A 330 13.24 9.47 -24.83
N VAL A 331 13.71 8.22 -24.64
CA VAL A 331 12.88 7.03 -24.41
C VAL A 331 12.96 6.65 -22.93
N PRO A 332 11.81 6.48 -22.20
CA PRO A 332 11.79 6.02 -20.83
C PRO A 332 12.39 4.61 -20.71
N VAL A 333 13.47 4.50 -19.92
CA VAL A 333 14.25 3.27 -19.72
C VAL A 333 14.87 3.23 -18.32
N GLY A 334 14.95 2.04 -17.72
CA GLY A 334 15.54 1.84 -16.39
C GLY A 334 15.90 0.40 -16.08
#